data_0842636817b058f0091f086b915859d2
#
_entry.id   0842636817b058f0091f086b915859d2
#
_cell.length_a   1.000
_cell.length_b   1.000
_cell.length_c   1.000
_cell.angle_alpha   90.00
_cell.angle_beta   90.00
_cell.angle_gamma   90.00
#
_symmetry.space_group_name_H-M   'P 1'
#
loop_
_entity.id
_entity.type
_entity.pdbx_description
1 polymer ?
#
loop_
_entity_poly.entity_id
_entity_poly.type
_entity_poly.pdbx_seq_one_letter_code
_entity_poly.pdbx_strand_id
1 'polypeptide(L)'
;MKKMSVLGIGPVYVISCLIITILSIYISEKDFLNSGKVYELKDFMVLVGAVCIALGIVLWIKAVISQKMVKAIKNNKLLTTGVYSIVRNPVYSAFYFVLTGLLLIEANLWLLILPILFWIYMTVLLKLTEEKWLLDTFGEEYIKYCSKVNRVFPWFPKK
;
A
#
# COMPACT_ATOMS: atom_id res chain seq x y z
N MET A 1 -27.58 -3.82 6.47
CA MET A 1 -26.13 -3.91 6.28
C MET A 1 -25.68 -2.78 5.33
N LYS A 2 -24.78 -1.88 5.77
CA LYS A 2 -24.21 -0.87 4.86
C LYS A 2 -23.34 -1.58 3.81
N LYS A 3 -23.66 -1.43 2.52
CA LYS A 3 -22.81 -1.93 1.45
C LYS A 3 -21.48 -1.14 1.47
N MET A 4 -20.36 -1.84 1.44
CA MET A 4 -19.05 -1.20 1.26
C MET A 4 -19.00 -0.51 -0.10
N SER A 5 -18.45 0.70 -0.14
CA SER A 5 -18.12 1.35 -1.41
C SER A 5 -17.08 0.51 -2.15
N VAL A 6 -17.20 0.36 -3.47
CA VAL A 6 -16.24 -0.37 -4.30
C VAL A 6 -14.82 0.20 -4.19
N LEU A 7 -14.70 1.50 -3.94
CA LEU A 7 -13.43 2.19 -3.79
C LEU A 7 -12.93 2.25 -2.33
N GLY A 8 -13.80 1.90 -1.35
CA GLY A 8 -13.46 1.95 0.07
C GLY A 8 -12.91 3.30 0.52
N ILE A 9 -11.93 3.28 1.41
CA ILE A 9 -11.17 4.47 1.87
C ILE A 9 -9.94 4.75 0.99
N GLY A 10 -9.70 3.92 -0.04
CA GLY A 10 -8.54 3.98 -0.93
C GLY A 10 -8.22 5.37 -1.48
N PRO A 11 -9.19 6.08 -2.08
CA PRO A 11 -8.92 7.42 -2.63
C PRO A 11 -8.38 8.40 -1.59
N VAL A 12 -8.90 8.38 -0.37
CA VAL A 12 -8.44 9.27 0.71
C VAL A 12 -6.98 8.97 1.04
N TYR A 13 -6.62 7.69 1.24
CA TYR A 13 -5.25 7.29 1.50
C TYR A 13 -4.30 7.69 0.37
N VAL A 14 -4.64 7.31 -0.87
CA VAL A 14 -3.75 7.51 -2.02
C VAL A 14 -3.53 9.00 -2.30
N ILE A 15 -4.59 9.80 -2.32
CA ILE A 15 -4.49 11.24 -2.62
C ILE A 15 -3.69 11.95 -1.53
N SER A 16 -3.97 11.69 -0.24
CA SER A 16 -3.23 12.33 0.85
C SER A 16 -1.74 11.98 0.83
N CYS A 17 -1.39 10.70 0.67
CA CYS A 17 0.01 10.28 0.59
C CYS A 17 0.71 10.81 -0.67
N LEU A 18 0.00 10.89 -1.81
CA LEU A 18 0.55 11.45 -3.06
C LEU A 18 0.87 12.94 -2.89
N ILE A 19 -0.04 13.72 -2.32
CA ILE A 19 0.18 15.15 -2.03
C ILE A 19 1.40 15.31 -1.11
N ILE A 20 1.48 14.54 -0.02
CA ILE A 20 2.62 14.59 0.90
C ILE A 20 3.91 14.22 0.17
N THR A 21 3.92 13.19 -0.67
CA THR A 21 5.09 12.78 -1.45
C THR A 21 5.56 13.91 -2.38
N ILE A 22 4.66 14.51 -3.16
CA ILE A 22 5.00 15.60 -4.08
C ILE A 22 5.57 16.81 -3.32
N LEU A 23 4.91 17.21 -2.24
CA LEU A 23 5.38 18.33 -1.41
C LEU A 23 6.73 18.04 -0.78
N SER A 24 6.96 16.83 -0.30
CA SER A 24 8.22 16.43 0.32
C SER A 24 9.37 16.39 -0.68
N ILE A 25 9.14 15.91 -1.90
CA ILE A 25 10.12 15.97 -2.99
C ILE A 25 10.43 17.43 -3.35
N TYR A 26 9.42 18.27 -3.49
CA TYR A 26 9.62 19.69 -3.77
C TYR A 26 10.40 20.42 -2.67
N ILE A 27 10.12 20.10 -1.40
CA ILE A 27 10.81 20.70 -0.25
C ILE A 27 12.22 20.11 -0.08
N SER A 28 12.49 18.89 -0.53
CA SER A 28 13.80 18.24 -0.43
C SER A 28 14.92 18.99 -1.16
N GLU A 29 14.55 19.82 -2.13
CA GLU A 29 15.48 20.71 -2.84
C GLU A 29 15.85 21.97 -2.04
N LYS A 30 15.20 22.25 -0.92
CA LYS A 30 15.48 23.41 -0.07
C LYS A 30 16.63 23.11 0.90
N ASP A 31 17.41 24.13 1.24
CA ASP A 31 18.64 24.03 2.03
C ASP A 31 18.51 23.24 3.32
N PHE A 32 17.38 23.34 4.00
CA PHE A 32 17.11 22.64 5.25
C PHE A 32 17.14 21.10 5.11
N LEU A 33 16.56 20.56 4.05
CA LEU A 33 16.51 19.10 3.82
C LEU A 33 17.65 18.59 2.94
N ASN A 34 18.44 19.48 2.35
CA ASN A 34 19.56 19.10 1.50
C ASN A 34 20.65 18.33 2.28
N SER A 35 20.77 18.56 3.59
CA SER A 35 21.66 17.82 4.49
C SER A 35 21.34 16.31 4.56
N GLY A 36 20.15 15.89 4.18
CA GLY A 36 19.75 14.48 4.14
C GLY A 36 20.10 13.78 2.84
N LYS A 37 20.58 14.48 1.81
CA LYS A 37 20.95 13.86 0.53
C LYS A 37 22.23 13.03 0.66
N VAL A 38 22.16 11.78 0.17
CA VAL A 38 23.25 10.80 0.26
C VAL A 38 23.72 10.45 -1.14
N TYR A 39 24.69 11.22 -1.65
CA TYR A 39 25.18 11.07 -3.02
C TYR A 39 25.86 9.72 -3.26
N GLU A 40 26.58 9.20 -2.27
CA GLU A 40 27.30 7.92 -2.36
C GLU A 40 26.36 6.71 -2.49
N LEU A 41 25.15 6.80 -1.94
CA LEU A 41 24.13 5.74 -1.98
C LEU A 41 23.07 5.97 -3.06
N LYS A 42 23.19 7.05 -3.83
CA LYS A 42 22.16 7.48 -4.78
C LYS A 42 21.79 6.37 -5.78
N ASP A 43 22.79 5.79 -6.44
CA ASP A 43 22.54 4.77 -7.47
C ASP A 43 21.88 3.53 -6.88
N PHE A 44 22.29 3.12 -5.68
CA PHE A 44 21.66 2.01 -4.97
C PHE A 44 20.20 2.35 -4.59
N MET A 45 19.96 3.54 -4.05
CA MET A 45 18.60 3.96 -3.67
C MET A 45 17.67 4.11 -4.89
N VAL A 46 18.20 4.61 -6.02
CA VAL A 46 17.45 4.68 -7.28
C VAL A 46 17.11 3.28 -7.78
N LEU A 47 18.04 2.34 -7.74
CA LEU A 47 17.78 0.95 -8.14
C LEU A 47 16.69 0.31 -7.26
N VAL A 48 16.81 0.43 -5.94
CA VAL A 48 15.81 -0.10 -5.00
C VAL A 48 14.45 0.60 -5.19
N GLY A 49 14.46 1.92 -5.41
CA GLY A 49 13.25 2.69 -5.71
C GLY A 49 12.56 2.22 -6.99
N ALA A 50 13.32 1.99 -8.06
CA ALA A 50 12.78 1.46 -9.31
C ALA A 50 12.17 0.05 -9.12
N VAL A 51 12.82 -0.81 -8.36
CA VAL A 51 12.28 -2.15 -8.02
C VAL A 51 10.99 -2.03 -7.22
N CYS A 52 10.92 -1.12 -6.25
CA CYS A 52 9.69 -0.85 -5.49
C CYS A 52 8.55 -0.39 -6.41
N ILE A 53 8.81 0.55 -7.33
CA ILE A 53 7.81 1.03 -8.29
C ILE A 53 7.33 -0.13 -9.18
N ALA A 54 8.24 -0.93 -9.72
CA ALA A 54 7.90 -2.08 -10.55
C ALA A 54 7.03 -3.09 -9.81
N LEU A 55 7.37 -3.43 -8.55
CA LEU A 55 6.57 -4.29 -7.69
C LEU A 55 5.17 -3.70 -7.44
N GLY A 56 5.08 -2.39 -7.16
CA GLY A 56 3.81 -1.69 -6.99
C GLY A 56 2.93 -1.79 -8.25
N ILE A 57 3.49 -1.53 -9.43
CA ILE A 57 2.78 -1.64 -10.71
C ILE A 57 2.27 -3.07 -10.94
N VAL A 58 3.12 -4.08 -10.71
CA VAL A 58 2.74 -5.49 -10.88
C VAL A 58 1.59 -5.87 -9.92
N LEU A 59 1.66 -5.43 -8.66
CA LEU A 59 0.59 -5.67 -7.69
C LEU A 59 -0.71 -5.01 -8.11
N TRP A 60 -0.66 -3.76 -8.59
CA TRP A 60 -1.82 -3.03 -9.06
C TRP A 60 -2.48 -3.73 -10.26
N ILE A 61 -1.69 -4.10 -11.26
CA ILE A 61 -2.16 -4.82 -12.45
C ILE A 61 -2.86 -6.12 -12.03
N LYS A 62 -2.23 -6.93 -11.19
CA LYS A 62 -2.82 -8.20 -10.72
C LYS A 62 -4.09 -7.99 -9.87
N ALA A 63 -4.16 -6.91 -9.10
CA ALA A 63 -5.33 -6.62 -8.27
C ALA A 63 -6.52 -6.13 -9.09
N VAL A 64 -6.30 -5.23 -10.06
CA VAL A 64 -7.36 -4.56 -10.82
C VAL A 64 -7.81 -5.39 -12.03
N ILE A 65 -6.87 -5.93 -12.82
CA ILE A 65 -7.20 -6.69 -14.05
C ILE A 65 -7.93 -8.00 -13.70
N SER A 66 -7.70 -8.57 -12.53
CA SER A 66 -8.37 -9.83 -12.17
C SER A 66 -9.91 -9.71 -12.10
N GLN A 67 -10.49 -8.51 -12.21
CA GLN A 67 -11.93 -8.19 -12.11
C GLN A 67 -12.66 -8.91 -10.95
N LYS A 68 -11.94 -9.78 -10.24
CA LYS A 68 -12.48 -10.62 -9.17
C LYS A 68 -12.93 -9.78 -7.99
N MET A 69 -12.25 -8.64 -7.73
CA MET A 69 -12.59 -7.75 -6.63
C MET A 69 -14.02 -7.18 -6.76
N VAL A 70 -14.34 -6.59 -7.91
CA VAL A 70 -15.67 -5.99 -8.15
C VAL A 70 -16.76 -7.08 -8.11
N LYS A 71 -16.47 -8.26 -8.68
CA LYS A 71 -17.39 -9.40 -8.68
C LYS A 71 -17.59 -9.96 -7.25
N ALA A 72 -16.53 -10.04 -6.46
CA ALA A 72 -16.60 -10.52 -5.07
C ALA A 72 -17.41 -9.56 -4.19
N ILE A 73 -17.16 -8.25 -4.29
CA ILE A 73 -17.93 -7.22 -3.56
C ILE A 73 -19.42 -7.29 -3.94
N LYS A 74 -19.73 -7.37 -5.24
CA LYS A 74 -21.12 -7.48 -5.72
C LYS A 74 -21.82 -8.74 -5.21
N ASN A 75 -21.09 -9.86 -5.11
CA ASN A 75 -21.64 -11.16 -4.70
C ASN A 75 -21.50 -11.42 -3.19
N ASN A 76 -21.05 -10.44 -2.40
CA ASN A 76 -20.78 -10.56 -0.97
C ASN A 76 -19.92 -11.79 -0.63
N LYS A 77 -18.81 -11.97 -1.38
CA LYS A 77 -17.85 -13.07 -1.17
C LYS A 77 -16.50 -12.53 -0.74
N LEU A 78 -15.87 -13.16 0.25
CA LEU A 78 -14.52 -12.86 0.66
C LEU A 78 -13.53 -13.30 -0.44
N LEU A 79 -12.68 -12.38 -0.88
CA LEU A 79 -11.69 -12.65 -1.92
C LEU A 79 -10.36 -13.06 -1.26
N THR A 80 -9.99 -14.33 -1.40
CA THR A 80 -8.80 -14.92 -0.78
C THR A 80 -7.83 -15.55 -1.78
N THR A 81 -8.13 -15.47 -3.09
CA THR A 81 -7.40 -16.16 -4.15
C THR A 81 -6.59 -15.20 -5.03
N GLY A 82 -5.65 -15.73 -5.79
CA GLY A 82 -4.78 -14.93 -6.66
C GLY A 82 -3.84 -14.04 -5.85
N VAL A 83 -3.72 -12.75 -6.17
CA VAL A 83 -2.89 -11.80 -5.44
C VAL A 83 -3.34 -11.63 -3.98
N TYR A 84 -4.64 -11.87 -3.70
CA TYR A 84 -5.20 -11.81 -2.35
C TYR A 84 -4.80 -12.99 -1.47
N SER A 85 -4.22 -14.06 -2.01
CA SER A 85 -3.60 -15.13 -1.21
C SER A 85 -2.20 -14.75 -0.70
N ILE A 86 -1.59 -13.70 -1.23
CA ILE A 86 -0.24 -13.26 -0.90
C ILE A 86 -0.27 -11.99 -0.03
N VAL A 87 -1.22 -11.09 -0.29
CA VAL A 87 -1.41 -9.85 0.45
C VAL A 87 -2.90 -9.49 0.48
N ARG A 88 -3.41 -9.08 1.66
CA ARG A 88 -4.85 -8.82 1.84
C ARG A 88 -5.33 -7.56 1.12
N ASN A 89 -4.47 -6.55 1.04
CA ASN A 89 -4.82 -5.24 0.48
C ASN A 89 -3.89 -4.87 -0.70
N PRO A 90 -3.92 -5.63 -1.82
CA PRO A 90 -2.94 -5.49 -2.89
C PRO A 90 -2.95 -4.11 -3.57
N VAL A 91 -4.11 -3.46 -3.68
CA VAL A 91 -4.23 -2.11 -4.25
C VAL A 91 -3.52 -1.08 -3.36
N TYR A 92 -3.75 -1.13 -2.06
CA TYR A 92 -3.08 -0.24 -1.10
C TYR A 92 -1.58 -0.48 -1.05
N SER A 93 -1.17 -1.76 -1.05
CA SER A 93 0.24 -2.15 -1.11
C SER A 93 0.92 -1.64 -2.38
N ALA A 94 0.22 -1.68 -3.51
CA ALA A 94 0.71 -1.17 -4.78
C ALA A 94 1.06 0.32 -4.69
N PHE A 95 0.14 1.15 -4.22
CA PHE A 95 0.40 2.57 -4.04
C PHE A 95 1.48 2.84 -2.98
N TYR A 96 1.48 2.08 -1.89
CA TYR A 96 2.53 2.18 -0.88
C TYR A 96 3.93 1.95 -1.47
N PHE A 97 4.11 0.89 -2.28
CA PHE A 97 5.39 0.60 -2.92
C PHE A 97 5.77 1.66 -3.97
N VAL A 98 4.82 2.15 -4.77
CA VAL A 98 5.10 3.21 -5.75
C VAL A 98 5.55 4.49 -5.05
N LEU A 99 4.83 4.95 -4.03
CA LEU A 99 5.17 6.18 -3.29
C LEU A 99 6.49 6.03 -2.54
N THR A 100 6.75 4.87 -1.92
CA THR A 100 8.03 4.56 -1.29
C THR A 100 9.17 4.59 -2.30
N GLY A 101 8.96 4.02 -3.49
CA GLY A 101 9.96 4.03 -4.55
C GLY A 101 10.30 5.43 -5.03
N LEU A 102 9.30 6.31 -5.18
CA LEU A 102 9.52 7.72 -5.53
C LEU A 102 10.36 8.45 -4.48
N LEU A 103 10.08 8.22 -3.20
CA LEU A 103 10.87 8.81 -2.10
C LEU A 103 12.31 8.28 -2.05
N LEU A 104 12.53 7.01 -2.38
CA LEU A 104 13.86 6.41 -2.44
C LEU A 104 14.70 6.99 -3.56
N ILE A 105 14.11 7.28 -4.73
CA ILE A 105 14.81 7.87 -5.89
C ILE A 105 15.41 9.24 -5.55
N GLU A 106 14.80 10.00 -4.65
CA GLU A 106 15.33 11.29 -4.18
C GLU A 106 16.64 11.16 -3.39
N ALA A 107 17.03 9.96 -2.98
CA ALA A 107 18.23 9.67 -2.20
C ALA A 107 18.42 10.62 -0.99
N ASN A 108 17.32 10.90 -0.29
CA ASN A 108 17.31 11.78 0.87
C ASN A 108 16.81 11.01 2.10
N LEU A 109 17.68 10.88 3.12
CA LEU A 109 17.37 10.09 4.32
C LEU A 109 16.22 10.65 5.14
N TRP A 110 16.03 11.98 5.14
CA TRP A 110 14.89 12.58 5.86
C TRP A 110 13.55 12.12 5.29
N LEU A 111 13.48 11.87 4.00
CA LEU A 111 12.24 11.41 3.36
C LEU A 111 11.91 9.96 3.72
N LEU A 112 12.85 9.15 4.20
CA LEU A 112 12.61 7.75 4.55
C LEU A 112 11.74 7.56 5.79
N ILE A 113 11.45 8.62 6.54
CA ILE A 113 10.44 8.58 7.60
C ILE A 113 9.03 8.43 7.03
N LEU A 114 8.77 8.96 5.82
CA LEU A 114 7.43 8.98 5.23
C LEU A 114 6.88 7.58 4.91
N PRO A 115 7.63 6.63 4.33
CA PRO A 115 7.15 5.25 4.19
C PRO A 115 6.66 4.64 5.50
N ILE A 116 7.35 4.90 6.62
CA ILE A 116 6.94 4.41 7.94
C ILE A 116 5.60 5.05 8.34
N LEU A 117 5.47 6.36 8.18
CA LEU A 117 4.24 7.08 8.48
C LEU A 117 3.08 6.65 7.56
N PHE A 118 3.34 6.44 6.27
CA PHE A 118 2.34 5.95 5.31
C PHE A 118 1.84 4.55 5.66
N TRP A 119 2.75 3.66 6.10
CA TRP A 119 2.38 2.33 6.56
C TRP A 119 1.52 2.36 7.83
N ILE A 120 1.88 3.20 8.82
CA ILE A 120 1.09 3.39 10.04
C ILE A 120 -0.29 3.95 9.68
N TYR A 121 -0.33 5.02 8.89
CA TYR A 121 -1.57 5.66 8.43
C TYR A 121 -2.50 4.68 7.72
N MET A 122 -1.99 3.95 6.74
CA MET A 122 -2.74 2.90 6.05
C MET A 122 -3.26 1.83 7.01
N THR A 123 -2.41 1.38 7.94
CA THR A 123 -2.78 0.34 8.91
C THR A 123 -3.94 0.79 9.80
N VAL A 124 -3.89 2.04 10.28
CA VAL A 124 -4.96 2.62 11.10
C VAL A 124 -6.24 2.77 10.29
N LEU A 125 -6.17 3.36 9.09
CA LEU A 125 -7.33 3.53 8.22
C LEU A 125 -8.01 2.20 7.92
N LEU A 126 -7.25 1.20 7.48
CA LEU A 126 -7.80 -0.11 7.13
C LEU A 126 -8.46 -0.80 8.34
N LYS A 127 -7.82 -0.75 9.51
CA LYS A 127 -8.39 -1.34 10.74
C LYS A 127 -9.70 -0.70 11.16
N LEU A 128 -9.79 0.62 11.06
CA LEU A 128 -10.96 1.37 11.49
C LEU A 128 -12.13 1.32 10.48
N THR A 129 -11.86 0.95 9.24
CA THR A 129 -12.84 1.00 8.16
C THR A 129 -13.08 -0.37 7.51
N GLU A 130 -12.28 -0.73 6.53
CA GLU A 130 -12.52 -1.90 5.68
C GLU A 130 -12.36 -3.22 6.42
N GLU A 131 -11.32 -3.37 7.26
CA GLU A 131 -11.13 -4.60 8.03
C GLU A 131 -12.24 -4.81 9.06
N LYS A 132 -12.73 -3.73 9.67
CA LYS A 132 -13.87 -3.80 10.57
C LYS A 132 -15.12 -4.28 9.82
N TRP A 133 -15.40 -3.69 8.66
CA TRP A 133 -16.53 -4.11 7.83
C TRP A 133 -16.41 -5.57 7.37
N LEU A 134 -15.20 -6.00 6.95
CA LEU A 134 -14.94 -7.39 6.56
C LEU A 134 -15.14 -8.35 7.72
N LEU A 135 -14.72 -7.98 8.92
CA LEU A 135 -14.92 -8.77 10.13
C LEU A 135 -16.40 -8.89 10.48
N ASP A 136 -17.14 -7.80 10.43
CA ASP A 136 -18.58 -7.78 10.71
C ASP A 136 -19.38 -8.59 9.67
N THR A 137 -18.88 -8.67 8.43
CA THR A 137 -19.56 -9.34 7.32
C THR A 137 -19.21 -10.83 7.22
N PHE A 138 -17.95 -11.21 7.41
CA PHE A 138 -17.46 -12.57 7.16
C PHE A 138 -17.00 -13.31 8.43
N GLY A 139 -16.95 -12.62 9.58
CA GLY A 139 -16.67 -13.22 10.88
C GLY A 139 -15.42 -14.09 10.91
N GLU A 140 -15.59 -15.35 11.30
CA GLU A 140 -14.51 -16.32 11.44
C GLU A 140 -13.74 -16.63 10.15
N GLU A 141 -14.41 -16.57 9.00
CA GLU A 141 -13.76 -16.76 7.70
C GLU A 141 -12.69 -15.68 7.47
N TYR A 142 -13.02 -14.42 7.81
CA TYR A 142 -12.07 -13.32 7.71
C TYR A 142 -10.93 -13.45 8.73
N ILE A 143 -11.20 -13.89 9.96
CA ILE A 143 -10.17 -14.13 10.98
C ILE A 143 -9.17 -15.19 10.50
N LYS A 144 -9.65 -16.32 9.97
CA LYS A 144 -8.81 -17.37 9.38
C LYS A 144 -7.98 -16.87 8.20
N TYR A 145 -8.55 -16.00 7.38
CA TYR A 145 -7.81 -15.36 6.29
C TYR A 145 -6.70 -14.44 6.82
N CYS A 146 -6.99 -13.62 7.84
CA CYS A 146 -6.03 -12.73 8.48
C CYS A 146 -4.84 -13.46 9.12
N SER A 147 -5.07 -14.65 9.67
CA SER A 147 -3.99 -15.43 10.28
C SER A 147 -2.96 -15.95 9.26
N LYS A 148 -3.40 -16.15 8.01
CA LYS A 148 -2.57 -16.72 6.94
C LYS A 148 -1.91 -15.67 6.04
N VAL A 149 -2.56 -14.53 5.82
CA VAL A 149 -2.13 -13.57 4.80
C VAL A 149 -1.80 -12.21 5.44
N ASN A 150 -0.65 -11.62 5.06
CA ASN A 150 -0.24 -10.30 5.56
C ASN A 150 -1.13 -9.17 5.03
N ARG A 151 -1.21 -8.07 5.79
CA ARG A 151 -2.03 -6.91 5.43
C ARG A 151 -1.51 -6.15 4.22
N VAL A 152 -0.21 -5.84 4.20
CA VAL A 152 0.41 -4.87 3.28
C VAL A 152 1.57 -5.48 2.51
N PHE A 153 2.47 -6.17 3.21
CA PHE A 153 3.65 -6.73 2.57
C PHE A 153 3.31 -8.09 1.95
N PRO A 154 3.55 -8.25 0.62
CA PRO A 154 3.36 -9.53 -0.04
C PRO A 154 4.31 -10.57 0.58
N TRP A 155 3.75 -11.66 1.06
CA TRP A 155 4.52 -12.75 1.64
C TRP A 155 3.80 -14.07 1.41
N PHE A 156 4.55 -15.16 1.38
CA PHE A 156 3.94 -16.48 1.28
C PHE A 156 2.96 -16.71 2.45
N PRO A 157 1.78 -17.31 2.17
CA PRO A 157 0.80 -17.62 3.20
C PRO A 157 1.46 -18.46 4.32
N LYS A 158 1.16 -18.09 5.55
CA LYS A 158 1.56 -18.92 6.69
C LYS A 158 0.83 -20.26 6.63
N LYS A 159 1.53 -21.33 6.87
CA LYS A 159 0.94 -22.70 6.94
C LYS A 159 -0.01 -22.84 8.11
#